data_eaf155db794f209e5666aced784fe1cb
#
_entry.id   eaf155db794f209e5666aced784fe1cb
#
_cell.length_a   1.000
_cell.length_b   1.000
_cell.length_c   1.000
_cell.angle_alpha   90.00
_cell.angle_beta   90.00
_cell.angle_gamma   90.00
#
_symmetry.space_group_name_H-M   'P 1'
#
loop_
_entity.id
_entity.type
_entity.pdbx_description
1 polymer ?
#
loop_
_entity_poly.entity_id
_entity_poly.type
_entity_poly.pdbx_seq_one_letter_code
_entity_poly.pdbx_strand_id
1 'polypeptide(L)'
;AKAVTFGIMYGAGPKKISEQVTKDSGRFFSTTEAKEVIDDYFHQFHALKSWLDRSKQFIQDNGFIYSYFGRKRRLPNVFSEDKGIAAHEVRSGINFLVQSIASDVNLLGAIDAHQAIKDIGAEKDMRIFALVHDSVLAEVKEDKVDEYCKILKSSVQKDRGLSIPGSPVGCDFDIGDDYSFGKFEAKYEIIT
;
A
#
# COMPACT_ATOMS: atom_id res chain seq x y z
N ALA A 1 -0.09 -17.03 7.19
CA ALA A 1 -1.30 -16.50 6.58
C ALA A 1 -1.01 -15.28 5.68
N LYS A 2 -0.47 -14.14 6.17
CA LYS A 2 -0.25 -12.88 5.43
C LYS A 2 0.50 -13.08 4.09
N ALA A 3 1.65 -13.77 4.09
CA ALA A 3 2.47 -13.99 2.89
C ALA A 3 1.73 -14.79 1.79
N VAL A 4 0.91 -15.76 2.19
CA VAL A 4 0.10 -16.58 1.26
C VAL A 4 -0.98 -15.72 0.62
N THR A 5 -1.75 -14.98 1.41
CA THR A 5 -2.81 -14.09 0.92
C THR A 5 -2.26 -13.06 -0.08
N PHE A 6 -1.17 -12.38 0.27
CA PHE A 6 -0.53 -11.44 -0.66
C PHE A 6 0.03 -12.15 -1.90
N GLY A 7 0.64 -13.34 -1.72
CA GLY A 7 1.10 -14.13 -2.86
C GLY A 7 -0.03 -14.43 -3.85
N ILE A 8 -1.17 -14.89 -3.37
CA ILE A 8 -2.36 -15.18 -4.21
C ILE A 8 -2.86 -13.91 -4.90
N MET A 9 -3.01 -12.82 -4.18
CA MET A 9 -3.48 -11.55 -4.73
C MET A 9 -2.56 -11.02 -5.84
N TYR A 10 -1.25 -11.19 -5.70
CA TYR A 10 -0.26 -10.74 -6.69
C TYR A 10 0.07 -11.79 -7.75
N GLY A 11 -0.74 -12.86 -7.83
CA GLY A 11 -0.67 -13.84 -8.91
C GLY A 11 0.45 -14.86 -8.77
N ALA A 12 0.86 -15.16 -7.54
CA ALA A 12 1.73 -16.30 -7.30
C ALA A 12 0.99 -17.61 -7.63
N GLY A 13 1.61 -18.45 -8.47
CA GLY A 13 1.08 -19.77 -8.78
C GLY A 13 1.31 -20.79 -7.66
N PRO A 14 0.70 -21.99 -7.78
CA PRO A 14 0.77 -23.03 -6.75
C PRO A 14 2.20 -23.40 -6.33
N LYS A 15 3.13 -23.46 -7.28
CA LYS A 15 4.55 -23.76 -6.99
C LYS A 15 5.15 -22.75 -6.02
N LYS A 16 4.98 -21.44 -6.27
CA LYS A 16 5.54 -20.39 -5.42
C LYS A 16 4.89 -20.36 -4.03
N ILE A 17 3.58 -20.61 -3.95
CA ILE A 17 2.88 -20.72 -2.66
C ILE A 17 3.36 -21.94 -1.88
N SER A 18 3.51 -23.10 -2.54
CA SER A 18 4.07 -24.32 -1.95
C SER A 18 5.47 -24.09 -1.36
N GLU A 19 6.38 -23.50 -2.14
CA GLU A 19 7.74 -23.18 -1.69
C GLU A 19 7.74 -22.22 -0.49
N GLN A 20 6.91 -21.18 -0.54
CA GLN A 20 6.81 -20.18 0.54
C GLN A 20 6.28 -20.81 1.83
N VAL A 21 5.18 -21.59 1.75
CA VAL A 21 4.60 -22.23 2.93
C VAL A 21 5.55 -23.26 3.52
N THR A 22 6.20 -24.07 2.68
CA THR A 22 7.20 -25.05 3.11
C THR A 22 8.35 -24.36 3.87
N LYS A 23 8.86 -23.24 3.34
CA LYS A 23 9.92 -22.45 3.98
C LYS A 23 9.48 -21.86 5.32
N ASP A 24 8.29 -21.25 5.35
CA ASP A 24 7.81 -20.53 6.54
C ASP A 24 7.37 -21.46 7.68
N SER A 25 6.84 -22.65 7.32
CA SER A 25 6.34 -23.62 8.32
C SER A 25 7.34 -24.71 8.71
N GLY A 26 8.41 -24.90 7.93
CA GLY A 26 9.33 -26.02 8.07
C GLY A 26 8.73 -27.38 7.70
N ARG A 27 7.45 -27.43 7.26
CA ARG A 27 6.74 -28.63 6.84
C ARG A 27 6.54 -28.61 5.33
N PHE A 28 6.81 -29.74 4.67
CA PHE A 28 6.54 -29.87 3.24
C PHE A 28 5.06 -29.61 2.93
N PHE A 29 4.84 -28.69 2.02
CA PHE A 29 3.52 -28.31 1.50
C PHE A 29 3.53 -28.50 -0.01
N SER A 30 2.74 -29.43 -0.53
CA SER A 30 2.75 -29.80 -1.93
C SER A 30 2.13 -28.72 -2.84
N THR A 31 2.44 -28.77 -4.13
CA THR A 31 1.80 -27.90 -5.13
C THR A 31 0.32 -28.18 -5.32
N THR A 32 -0.13 -29.41 -5.03
CA THR A 32 -1.54 -29.79 -5.06
C THR A 32 -2.30 -29.11 -3.92
N GLU A 33 -1.80 -29.22 -2.68
CA GLU A 33 -2.36 -28.51 -1.52
C GLU A 33 -2.37 -26.99 -1.75
N ALA A 34 -1.30 -26.44 -2.31
CA ALA A 34 -1.23 -25.01 -2.66
C ALA A 34 -2.30 -24.61 -3.68
N LYS A 35 -2.58 -25.46 -4.65
CA LYS A 35 -3.64 -25.22 -5.64
C LYS A 35 -5.02 -25.24 -4.98
N GLU A 36 -5.30 -26.21 -4.13
CA GLU A 36 -6.57 -26.30 -3.39
C GLU A 36 -6.80 -25.02 -2.55
N VAL A 37 -5.78 -24.57 -1.83
CA VAL A 37 -5.86 -23.31 -1.05
C VAL A 37 -6.14 -22.09 -1.92
N ILE A 38 -5.53 -22.00 -3.12
CA ILE A 38 -5.79 -20.91 -4.06
C ILE A 38 -7.22 -20.99 -4.59
N ASP A 39 -7.68 -22.17 -4.94
CA ASP A 39 -9.03 -22.40 -5.49
C ASP A 39 -10.09 -22.08 -4.43
N ASP A 40 -9.92 -22.53 -3.19
CA ASP A 40 -10.79 -22.21 -2.05
C ASP A 40 -10.81 -20.69 -1.76
N TYR A 41 -9.65 -20.05 -1.77
CA TYR A 41 -9.55 -18.60 -1.60
C TYR A 41 -10.39 -17.86 -2.63
N PHE A 42 -10.26 -18.18 -3.90
CA PHE A 42 -11.03 -17.54 -4.96
C PHE A 42 -12.49 -17.98 -5.03
N HIS A 43 -12.83 -19.14 -4.48
CA HIS A 43 -14.22 -19.54 -4.29
C HIS A 43 -14.90 -18.63 -3.27
N GLN A 44 -14.25 -18.37 -2.14
CA GLN A 44 -14.76 -17.43 -1.12
C GLN A 44 -14.77 -15.98 -1.61
N PHE A 45 -13.75 -15.56 -2.34
CA PHE A 45 -13.57 -14.19 -2.84
C PHE A 45 -13.79 -14.10 -4.36
N HIS A 46 -14.91 -14.60 -4.84
CA HIS A 46 -15.21 -14.66 -6.28
C HIS A 46 -15.27 -13.27 -6.95
N ALA A 47 -15.73 -12.23 -6.24
CA ALA A 47 -15.72 -10.87 -6.73
C ALA A 47 -14.31 -10.33 -6.95
N LEU A 48 -13.38 -10.65 -6.04
CA LEU A 48 -11.95 -10.33 -6.18
C LEU A 48 -11.35 -11.05 -7.39
N LYS A 49 -11.66 -12.35 -7.56
CA LYS A 49 -11.20 -13.10 -8.74
C LYS A 49 -11.66 -12.44 -10.04
N SER A 50 -12.95 -12.14 -10.14
CA SER A 50 -13.53 -11.50 -11.32
C SER A 50 -12.91 -10.12 -11.61
N TRP A 51 -12.62 -9.34 -10.56
CA TRP A 51 -11.93 -8.06 -10.70
C TRP A 51 -10.49 -8.23 -11.19
N LEU A 52 -9.74 -9.19 -10.63
CA LEU A 52 -8.38 -9.51 -11.05
C LEU A 52 -8.33 -9.94 -12.52
N ASP A 53 -9.25 -10.82 -12.94
CA ASP A 53 -9.29 -11.33 -14.31
C ASP A 53 -9.62 -10.23 -15.32
N ARG A 54 -10.61 -9.36 -15.02
CA ARG A 54 -10.91 -8.17 -15.85
C ARG A 54 -9.74 -7.20 -15.92
N SER A 55 -9.06 -6.96 -14.79
CA SER A 55 -7.91 -6.05 -14.77
C SER A 55 -6.72 -6.58 -15.56
N LYS A 56 -6.44 -7.89 -15.49
CA LYS A 56 -5.42 -8.55 -16.31
C LYS A 56 -5.73 -8.42 -17.80
N GLN A 57 -6.98 -8.72 -18.18
CA GLN A 57 -7.41 -8.62 -19.57
C GLN A 57 -7.25 -7.18 -20.09
N PHE A 58 -7.71 -6.19 -19.31
CA PHE A 58 -7.56 -4.79 -19.68
C PHE A 58 -6.10 -4.39 -19.89
N ILE A 59 -5.19 -4.83 -19.01
CA ILE A 59 -3.74 -4.57 -19.11
C ILE A 59 -3.19 -5.20 -20.40
N GLN A 60 -3.55 -6.45 -20.68
CA GLN A 60 -3.07 -7.17 -21.87
C GLN A 60 -3.55 -6.54 -23.17
N ASP A 61 -4.78 -6.04 -23.20
CA ASP A 61 -5.36 -5.43 -24.40
C ASP A 61 -4.84 -4.01 -24.66
N ASN A 62 -4.48 -3.27 -23.60
CA ASN A 62 -4.23 -1.83 -23.71
C ASN A 62 -2.79 -1.41 -23.41
N GLY A 63 -1.98 -2.21 -22.72
CA GLY A 63 -0.63 -1.85 -22.33
C GLY A 63 -0.54 -0.75 -21.28
N PHE A 64 -1.59 -0.51 -20.53
CA PHE A 64 -1.63 0.43 -19.38
C PHE A 64 -2.76 0.10 -18.42
N ILE A 65 -2.72 0.75 -17.24
CA ILE A 65 -3.81 0.73 -16.26
C ILE A 65 -3.90 2.09 -15.55
N TYR A 66 -5.05 2.42 -14.99
CA TYR A 66 -5.24 3.60 -14.15
C TYR A 66 -5.36 3.20 -12.67
N SER A 67 -4.73 4.01 -11.77
CA SER A 67 -5.02 3.92 -10.34
C SER A 67 -6.44 4.42 -10.05
N TYR A 68 -6.91 4.17 -8.82
CA TYR A 68 -8.20 4.70 -8.35
C TYR A 68 -8.32 6.23 -8.52
N PHE A 69 -7.22 6.96 -8.28
CA PHE A 69 -7.15 8.42 -8.42
C PHE A 69 -6.77 8.90 -9.84
N GLY A 70 -6.84 8.03 -10.85
CA GLY A 70 -6.66 8.40 -12.26
C GLY A 70 -5.22 8.48 -12.73
N ARG A 71 -4.21 8.10 -11.93
CA ARG A 71 -2.83 8.03 -12.41
C ARG A 71 -2.66 6.89 -13.41
N LYS A 72 -2.14 7.21 -14.59
CA LYS A 72 -1.87 6.23 -15.65
C LYS A 72 -0.50 5.58 -15.47
N ARG A 73 -0.47 4.24 -15.36
CA ARG A 73 0.76 3.44 -15.47
C ARG A 73 0.82 2.76 -16.83
N ARG A 74 1.88 3.04 -17.59
CA ARG A 74 2.16 2.37 -18.86
C ARG A 74 2.88 1.05 -18.60
N LEU A 75 2.54 0.03 -19.38
CA LEU A 75 3.00 -1.34 -19.24
C LEU A 75 3.34 -1.91 -20.63
N PRO A 76 4.30 -1.31 -21.36
CA PRO A 76 4.56 -1.64 -22.77
C PRO A 76 5.03 -3.08 -22.97
N ASN A 77 5.65 -3.68 -21.95
CA ASN A 77 6.20 -5.03 -22.06
C ASN A 77 5.13 -6.13 -22.01
N VAL A 78 3.84 -5.81 -21.85
CA VAL A 78 2.76 -6.81 -22.00
C VAL A 78 2.68 -7.36 -23.41
N PHE A 79 3.20 -6.63 -24.41
CA PHE A 79 3.25 -7.03 -25.83
C PHE A 79 4.57 -7.75 -26.21
N SER A 80 5.42 -8.07 -25.22
CA SER A 80 6.67 -8.79 -25.47
C SER A 80 6.38 -10.21 -25.98
N GLU A 81 7.19 -10.68 -26.95
CA GLU A 81 7.19 -12.06 -27.41
C GLU A 81 7.62 -13.03 -26.30
N ASP A 82 8.45 -12.58 -25.36
CA ASP A 82 8.80 -13.32 -24.15
C ASP A 82 7.63 -13.34 -23.19
N LYS A 83 7.00 -14.52 -23.07
CA LYS A 83 5.85 -14.75 -22.19
C LYS A 83 6.17 -14.48 -20.70
N GLY A 84 7.43 -14.66 -20.29
CA GLY A 84 7.88 -14.40 -18.92
C GLY A 84 7.86 -12.89 -18.62
N ILE A 85 8.38 -12.10 -19.55
CA ILE A 85 8.38 -10.63 -19.48
C ILE A 85 6.95 -10.10 -19.52
N ALA A 86 6.12 -10.56 -20.45
CA ALA A 86 4.72 -10.15 -20.53
C ALA A 86 3.95 -10.47 -19.26
N ALA A 87 4.08 -11.67 -18.73
CA ALA A 87 3.42 -12.08 -17.49
C ALA A 87 3.92 -11.28 -16.26
N HIS A 88 5.21 -10.94 -16.21
CA HIS A 88 5.75 -10.08 -15.16
C HIS A 88 5.12 -8.68 -15.20
N GLU A 89 5.00 -8.10 -16.37
CA GLU A 89 4.42 -6.77 -16.57
C GLU A 89 2.94 -6.73 -16.16
N VAL A 90 2.16 -7.78 -16.50
CA VAL A 90 0.77 -7.90 -16.06
C VAL A 90 0.67 -7.94 -14.54
N ARG A 91 1.51 -8.75 -13.87
CA ARG A 91 1.57 -8.79 -12.40
C ARG A 91 1.94 -7.44 -11.80
N SER A 92 2.89 -6.73 -12.41
CA SER A 92 3.29 -5.38 -12.01
C SER A 92 2.13 -4.39 -12.11
N GLY A 93 1.29 -4.51 -13.15
CA GLY A 93 0.08 -3.69 -13.28
C GLY A 93 -0.97 -3.98 -12.21
N ILE A 94 -1.21 -5.25 -11.89
CA ILE A 94 -2.12 -5.64 -10.79
C ILE A 94 -1.60 -5.11 -9.45
N ASN A 95 -0.31 -5.28 -9.18
CA ASN A 95 0.32 -4.78 -7.97
C ASN A 95 0.17 -3.25 -7.83
N PHE A 96 0.32 -2.53 -8.95
CA PHE A 96 0.11 -1.08 -8.98
C PHE A 96 -1.31 -0.69 -8.57
N LEU A 97 -2.35 -1.41 -9.00
CA LEU A 97 -3.74 -1.09 -8.61
C LEU A 97 -3.93 -1.10 -7.09
N VAL A 98 -3.31 -2.03 -6.40
CA VAL A 98 -3.43 -2.17 -4.94
C VAL A 98 -2.53 -1.16 -4.22
N GLN A 99 -1.24 -1.13 -4.57
CA GLN A 99 -0.25 -0.29 -3.87
C GLN A 99 -0.43 1.20 -4.15
N SER A 100 -0.92 1.58 -5.34
CA SER A 100 -1.11 3.00 -5.67
C SER A 100 -2.14 3.68 -4.78
N ILE A 101 -3.16 2.95 -4.30
CA ILE A 101 -4.18 3.52 -3.41
C ILE A 101 -3.54 3.99 -2.11
N ALA A 102 -2.75 3.14 -1.46
CA ALA A 102 -2.04 3.50 -0.23
C ALA A 102 -1.07 4.68 -0.45
N SER A 103 -0.29 4.62 -1.53
CA SER A 103 0.64 5.71 -1.90
C SER A 103 -0.10 7.02 -2.19
N ASP A 104 -1.24 6.98 -2.89
CA ASP A 104 -2.01 8.17 -3.21
C ASP A 104 -2.68 8.78 -1.98
N VAL A 105 -3.21 7.95 -1.07
CA VAL A 105 -3.79 8.42 0.20
C VAL A 105 -2.73 9.12 1.05
N ASN A 106 -1.53 8.52 1.16
CA ASN A 106 -0.41 9.12 1.90
C ASN A 106 0.01 10.48 1.28
N LEU A 107 0.20 10.52 -0.04
CA LEU A 107 0.59 11.75 -0.76
C LEU A 107 -0.47 12.85 -0.61
N LEU A 108 -1.74 12.53 -0.81
CA LEU A 108 -2.84 13.48 -0.65
C LEU A 108 -2.99 13.94 0.80
N GLY A 109 -2.75 13.03 1.77
CA GLY A 109 -2.70 13.37 3.19
C GLY A 109 -1.59 14.36 3.51
N ALA A 110 -0.40 14.15 2.98
CA ALA A 110 0.73 15.07 3.14
C ALA A 110 0.47 16.45 2.50
N ILE A 111 -0.19 16.48 1.33
CA ILE A 111 -0.57 17.74 0.66
C ILE A 111 -1.60 18.50 1.49
N ASP A 112 -2.64 17.83 1.98
CA ASP A 112 -3.67 18.45 2.82
C ASP A 112 -3.07 18.94 4.15
N ALA A 113 -2.17 18.18 4.77
CA ALA A 113 -1.48 18.58 5.99
C ALA A 113 -0.58 19.81 5.75
N HIS A 114 0.18 19.82 4.65
CA HIS A 114 0.99 20.98 4.27
C HIS A 114 0.13 22.23 4.08
N GLN A 115 -1.01 22.11 3.39
CA GLN A 115 -1.92 23.22 3.21
C GLN A 115 -2.50 23.72 4.54
N ALA A 116 -2.92 22.81 5.43
CA ALA A 116 -3.43 23.16 6.75
C ALA A 116 -2.38 23.90 7.60
N ILE A 117 -1.12 23.46 7.58
CA ILE A 117 0.01 24.13 8.24
C ILE A 117 0.18 25.56 7.70
N LYS A 118 0.08 25.71 6.40
CA LYS A 118 0.20 27.03 5.74
C LYS A 118 -0.98 27.95 6.10
N ASP A 119 -2.19 27.43 6.14
CA ASP A 119 -3.40 28.20 6.44
C ASP A 119 -3.37 28.79 7.87
N ILE A 120 -2.70 28.12 8.81
CA ILE A 120 -2.48 28.63 10.18
C ILE A 120 -1.18 29.43 10.35
N GLY A 121 -0.39 29.61 9.27
CA GLY A 121 0.86 30.35 9.31
C GLY A 121 1.99 29.70 10.10
N ALA A 122 1.96 28.37 10.27
CA ALA A 122 2.90 27.60 11.11
C ALA A 122 4.08 26.97 10.34
N GLU A 123 4.35 27.36 9.10
CA GLU A 123 5.36 26.76 8.20
C GLU A 123 6.81 26.86 8.75
N LYS A 124 7.07 27.81 9.64
CA LYS A 124 8.37 27.96 10.32
C LYS A 124 8.55 27.00 11.49
N ASP A 125 7.46 26.49 12.01
CA ASP A 125 7.40 25.65 13.21
C ASP A 125 7.09 24.19 12.90
N MET A 126 6.49 23.93 11.74
CA MET A 126 6.11 22.60 11.23
C MET A 126 6.42 22.48 9.76
N ARG A 127 7.32 21.58 9.37
CA ARG A 127 7.73 21.44 7.97
C ARG A 127 7.83 20.00 7.54
N ILE A 128 6.97 19.58 6.60
CA ILE A 128 7.12 18.30 5.91
C ILE A 128 8.30 18.44 4.94
N PHE A 129 9.30 17.55 5.04
CA PHE A 129 10.51 17.62 4.22
C PHE A 129 10.73 16.40 3.34
N ALA A 130 10.10 15.24 3.64
CA ALA A 130 10.24 14.06 2.82
C ALA A 130 9.02 13.13 2.92
N LEU A 131 8.85 12.32 1.88
CA LEU A 131 7.93 11.18 1.82
C LEU A 131 8.77 9.96 1.50
N VAL A 132 8.72 8.94 2.35
CA VAL A 132 9.46 7.69 2.18
C VAL A 132 8.49 6.52 2.31
N HIS A 133 8.19 5.87 1.19
CA HIS A 133 7.18 4.80 1.10
C HIS A 133 5.80 5.28 1.58
N ASP A 134 5.37 4.81 2.75
CA ASP A 134 4.12 5.13 3.43
C ASP A 134 4.31 6.12 4.60
N SER A 135 5.53 6.63 4.80
CA SER A 135 5.86 7.56 5.87
C SER A 135 5.93 9.00 5.38
N VAL A 136 5.41 9.92 6.19
CA VAL A 136 5.53 11.36 6.03
C VAL A 136 6.52 11.87 7.08
N LEU A 137 7.64 12.44 6.62
CA LEU A 137 8.70 12.94 7.50
C LEU A 137 8.60 14.44 7.65
N ALA A 138 8.64 14.90 8.89
CA ALA A 138 8.54 16.31 9.21
C ALA A 138 9.51 16.72 10.31
N GLU A 139 9.92 17.97 10.27
CA GLU A 139 10.61 18.68 11.32
C GLU A 139 9.60 19.60 12.02
N VAL A 140 9.46 19.45 13.34
CA VAL A 140 8.41 20.13 14.12
C VAL A 140 9.02 20.64 15.41
N LYS A 141 8.70 21.88 15.82
CA LYS A 141 9.06 22.36 17.14
C LYS A 141 8.42 21.51 18.23
N GLU A 142 9.12 21.29 19.34
CA GLU A 142 8.71 20.40 20.42
C GLU A 142 7.31 20.78 20.98
N ASP A 143 7.05 22.08 21.17
CA ASP A 143 5.76 22.60 21.66
C ASP A 143 4.62 22.52 20.61
N LYS A 144 4.92 22.11 19.37
CA LYS A 144 3.98 22.02 18.26
C LYS A 144 3.71 20.57 17.80
N VAL A 145 4.33 19.59 18.43
CA VAL A 145 4.23 18.18 18.02
C VAL A 145 2.79 17.68 18.05
N ASP A 146 2.06 17.94 19.15
CA ASP A 146 0.67 17.48 19.28
C ASP A 146 -0.26 18.12 18.23
N GLU A 147 -0.06 19.40 17.94
CA GLU A 147 -0.82 20.11 16.92
C GLU A 147 -0.55 19.53 15.52
N TYR A 148 0.73 19.29 15.20
CA TYR A 148 1.14 18.64 13.95
C TYR A 148 0.54 17.25 13.79
N CYS A 149 0.62 16.41 14.83
CA CYS A 149 0.07 15.05 14.80
C CYS A 149 -1.44 15.06 14.53
N LYS A 150 -2.19 15.97 15.13
CA LYS A 150 -3.63 16.14 14.86
C LYS A 150 -3.89 16.56 13.41
N ILE A 151 -3.13 17.52 12.89
CA ILE A 151 -3.24 17.97 11.49
C ILE A 151 -2.96 16.81 10.54
N LEU A 152 -1.82 16.11 10.72
CA LEU A 152 -1.44 15.02 9.83
C LEU A 152 -2.45 13.87 9.89
N LYS A 153 -2.86 13.45 11.09
CA LYS A 153 -3.83 12.38 11.28
C LYS A 153 -5.16 12.71 10.58
N SER A 154 -5.72 13.89 10.81
CA SER A 154 -6.98 14.30 10.17
C SER A 154 -6.86 14.39 8.65
N SER A 155 -5.70 14.81 8.14
CA SER A 155 -5.42 14.92 6.71
C SER A 155 -5.28 13.56 6.02
N VAL A 156 -4.59 12.61 6.65
CA VAL A 156 -4.43 11.24 6.13
C VAL A 156 -5.74 10.46 6.21
N GLN A 157 -6.50 10.61 7.30
CA GLN A 157 -7.77 9.91 7.53
C GLN A 157 -8.97 10.54 6.83
N LYS A 158 -8.78 11.66 6.14
CA LYS A 158 -9.84 12.33 5.38
C LYS A 158 -10.49 11.36 4.39
N ASP A 159 -11.82 11.30 4.38
CA ASP A 159 -12.56 10.48 3.43
C ASP A 159 -12.34 10.99 2.00
N ARG A 160 -11.86 10.09 1.15
CA ARG A 160 -11.62 10.31 -0.29
C ARG A 160 -12.43 9.34 -1.15
N GLY A 161 -13.55 8.85 -0.62
CA GLY A 161 -14.38 7.84 -1.28
C GLY A 161 -13.81 6.42 -1.15
N LEU A 162 -12.87 6.19 -0.24
CA LEU A 162 -12.20 4.90 0.01
C LEU A 162 -12.56 4.33 1.39
N SER A 163 -13.67 4.73 1.97
CA SER A 163 -14.10 4.22 3.26
C SER A 163 -14.43 2.72 3.19
N ILE A 164 -13.73 1.92 3.98
CA ILE A 164 -14.02 0.49 4.14
C ILE A 164 -14.56 0.29 5.55
N PRO A 165 -15.84 -0.08 5.72
CA PRO A 165 -16.41 -0.33 7.03
C PRO A 165 -15.58 -1.33 7.84
N GLY A 166 -15.21 -0.97 9.07
CA GLY A 166 -14.40 -1.82 9.95
C GLY A 166 -12.90 -1.85 9.67
N SER A 167 -12.43 -1.07 8.66
CA SER A 167 -10.99 -0.95 8.34
C SER A 167 -10.62 0.52 8.10
N PRO A 168 -10.56 1.33 9.16
CA PRO A 168 -10.15 2.73 9.03
C PRO A 168 -8.69 2.84 8.58
N VAL A 169 -8.34 3.94 7.92
CA VAL A 169 -6.95 4.27 7.63
C VAL A 169 -6.26 4.61 8.95
N GLY A 170 -5.25 3.81 9.32
CA GLY A 170 -4.40 4.08 10.49
C GLY A 170 -3.40 5.20 10.20
N CYS A 171 -2.95 5.87 11.27
CA CYS A 171 -1.86 6.82 11.24
C CYS A 171 -1.12 6.72 12.57
N ASP A 172 0.03 6.07 12.55
CA ASP A 172 0.91 5.92 13.70
C ASP A 172 2.03 6.97 13.62
N PHE A 173 2.58 7.35 14.76
CA PHE A 173 3.61 8.38 14.83
C PHE A 173 4.84 7.86 15.57
N ASP A 174 6.00 8.07 14.97
CA ASP A 174 7.30 7.92 15.61
C ASP A 174 7.89 9.31 15.81
N ILE A 175 8.19 9.67 17.07
CA ILE A 175 8.68 10.99 17.44
C ILE A 175 10.08 10.83 18.04
N GLY A 176 11.04 11.60 17.54
CA GLY A 176 12.44 11.56 17.98
C GLY A 176 13.15 12.89 17.74
N ASP A 177 14.31 13.05 18.38
CA ASP A 177 15.12 14.26 18.26
C ASP A 177 15.94 14.29 16.94
N ASP A 178 16.05 13.13 16.27
CA ASP A 178 16.70 12.98 14.98
C ASP A 178 16.06 11.87 14.12
N TYR A 179 16.62 11.62 12.93
CA TYR A 179 16.12 10.63 11.96
C TYR A 179 16.34 9.16 12.38
N SER A 180 16.91 8.87 13.53
CA SER A 180 17.18 7.51 14.00
C SER A 180 16.02 6.89 14.79
N PHE A 181 14.80 7.00 14.30
CA PHE A 181 13.53 6.59 14.92
C PHE A 181 13.50 5.21 15.62
N GLY A 182 14.47 4.34 15.36
CA GLY A 182 14.55 3.02 15.98
C GLY A 182 15.12 2.97 17.40
N LYS A 183 15.46 4.12 18.03
CA LYS A 183 16.14 4.19 19.32
C LYS A 183 15.42 5.05 20.38
N PHE A 184 14.27 5.61 20.05
CA PHE A 184 13.56 6.51 20.95
C PHE A 184 12.46 5.79 21.69
N GLU A 185 12.42 5.97 23.02
CA GLU A 185 11.19 5.79 23.78
C GLU A 185 10.23 6.90 23.35
N ALA A 186 9.02 6.53 22.97
CA ALA A 186 8.00 7.51 22.62
C ALA A 186 7.81 8.49 23.78
N LYS A 187 8.20 9.74 23.58
CA LYS A 187 8.02 10.79 24.60
C LYS A 187 6.56 11.22 24.79
N TYR A 188 5.68 10.79 23.89
CA TYR A 188 4.28 11.23 23.86
C TYR A 188 3.34 10.04 23.63
N GLU A 189 2.41 9.82 24.56
CA GLU A 189 1.21 9.03 24.29
C GLU A 189 0.30 9.83 23.36
N ILE A 190 0.21 9.40 22.10
CA ILE A 190 -0.73 10.01 21.17
C ILE A 190 -2.10 9.46 21.51
N ILE A 191 -2.97 10.33 22.01
CA ILE A 191 -4.36 10.01 22.27
C ILE A 191 -5.00 9.53 20.96
N THR A 192 -5.33 8.24 20.93
CA THR A 192 -6.00 7.52 19.82
C THR A 192 -7.41 8.05 19.57
#